data_da49c0946b43d7aca02a362133757677
#
_entry.id   da49c0946b43d7aca02a362133757677
#
_cell.length_a   1.000
_cell.length_b   1.000
_cell.length_c   1.000
_cell.angle_alpha   90.00
_cell.angle_beta   90.00
_cell.angle_gamma   90.00
#
_symmetry.space_group_name_H-M   'P 1'
#
loop_
_entity.id
_entity.type
_entity.pdbx_description
1 polymer ?
#
loop_
_entity_poly.entity_id
_entity_poly.type
_entity_poly.pdbx_seq_one_letter_code
_entity_poly.pdbx_strand_id
1 'polypeptide(L)'
;MESTETWVNGEFLNGKVDRMDGTDKYVRIVDYKTGAIDDSAVAYYTGRKIQMELYMSELKGERIPAGVFYFPASVSYKENEEGRFRMQGFMNGSEEAVLCGDTTLSKDNPKVTSEFFPSALKNSPNTTRVMEEETFRDFVDYSVHVARQGCQELKEGFIAATPYEGKCGSCKYGGMCGFNKESCTPRKENTIDTTAIAEIARKKKELRQMQITVELRDL
;
A
#
# COMPACT_ATOMS: atom_id res chain seq x y z
N MET A 1 11.30 -6.22 17.09
CA MET A 1 10.42 -6.89 16.10
C MET A 1 11.07 -8.17 15.65
N GLU A 2 10.34 -9.28 15.65
CA GLU A 2 10.77 -10.51 15.02
C GLU A 2 10.56 -10.40 13.50
N SER A 3 11.45 -11.00 12.72
CA SER A 3 11.43 -10.94 11.25
C SER A 3 11.25 -12.34 10.68
N THR A 4 10.26 -12.50 9.81
CA THR A 4 9.94 -13.79 9.18
C THR A 4 9.59 -13.62 7.70
N GLU A 5 9.89 -14.65 6.92
CA GLU A 5 9.31 -14.85 5.58
C GLU A 5 8.02 -15.64 5.74
N THR A 6 6.93 -15.24 5.07
CA THR A 6 5.65 -15.91 5.27
C THR A 6 4.83 -16.01 3.98
N TRP A 7 3.97 -17.05 3.93
CA TRP A 7 3.02 -17.24 2.85
C TRP A 7 1.68 -16.58 3.17
N VAL A 8 1.07 -16.01 2.15
CA VAL A 8 -0.28 -15.43 2.19
C VAL A 8 -1.21 -16.31 1.38
N ASN A 9 -2.29 -16.75 2.02
CA ASN A 9 -3.41 -17.44 1.38
C ASN A 9 -4.68 -16.67 1.73
N GLY A 10 -4.92 -15.57 1.01
CA GLY A 10 -6.03 -14.68 1.27
C GLY A 10 -7.20 -14.85 0.31
N GLU A 11 -8.26 -14.11 0.56
CA GLU A 11 -9.48 -14.10 -0.27
C GLU A 11 -9.17 -13.70 -1.73
N PHE A 12 -8.25 -12.77 -1.94
CA PHE A 12 -7.97 -12.17 -3.26
C PHE A 12 -6.64 -12.55 -3.86
N LEU A 13 -5.74 -13.15 -3.07
CA LEU A 13 -4.40 -13.47 -3.55
C LEU A 13 -3.75 -14.61 -2.77
N ASN A 14 -2.87 -15.30 -3.47
CA ASN A 14 -1.89 -16.18 -2.86
C ASN A 14 -0.49 -15.66 -3.20
N GLY A 15 0.42 -15.67 -2.25
CA GLY A 15 1.75 -15.15 -2.48
C GLY A 15 2.70 -15.40 -1.32
N LYS A 16 3.90 -14.89 -1.46
CA LYS A 16 4.95 -14.98 -0.48
C LYS A 16 5.46 -13.59 -0.18
N VAL A 17 5.54 -13.27 1.10
CA VAL A 17 6.09 -12.02 1.59
C VAL A 17 7.57 -12.24 1.89
N ASP A 18 8.42 -11.39 1.34
CA ASP A 18 9.86 -11.49 1.54
C ASP A 18 10.25 -11.31 3.01
N ARG A 19 9.62 -10.34 3.67
CA ARG A 19 9.87 -10.06 5.07
C ARG A 19 8.66 -9.45 5.77
N MET A 20 8.29 -10.03 6.88
CA MET A 20 7.33 -9.49 7.83
C MET A 20 8.01 -9.29 9.18
N ASP A 21 8.00 -8.07 9.69
CA ASP A 21 8.48 -7.76 11.03
C ASP A 21 7.29 -7.50 11.95
N GLY A 22 7.30 -8.06 13.14
CA GLY A 22 6.19 -7.91 14.06
C GLY A 22 6.56 -7.86 15.54
N THR A 23 5.65 -7.31 16.30
CA THR A 23 5.52 -7.44 17.75
C THR A 23 4.14 -8.04 18.03
N ASP A 24 3.77 -8.23 19.28
CA ASP A 24 2.41 -8.62 19.65
C ASP A 24 1.37 -7.61 19.19
N LYS A 25 1.74 -6.33 19.12
CA LYS A 25 0.83 -5.21 18.82
C LYS A 25 0.92 -4.71 17.38
N TYR A 26 2.12 -4.62 16.82
CA TYR A 26 2.38 -4.00 15.52
C TYR A 26 2.96 -4.98 14.51
N VAL A 27 2.66 -4.73 13.22
CA VAL A 27 3.22 -5.50 12.11
C VAL A 27 3.57 -4.57 10.94
N ARG A 28 4.69 -4.85 10.27
CA ARG A 28 5.09 -4.21 9.01
C ARG A 28 5.53 -5.24 7.99
N ILE A 29 5.39 -4.89 6.72
CA ILE A 29 5.79 -5.72 5.60
C ILE A 29 6.87 -5.00 4.82
N VAL A 30 7.89 -5.75 4.41
CA VAL A 30 9.01 -5.25 3.61
C VAL A 30 9.23 -6.15 2.41
N ASP A 31 9.35 -5.57 1.23
CA ASP A 31 9.63 -6.23 -0.03
C ASP A 31 10.95 -5.71 -0.60
N TYR A 32 11.83 -6.60 -1.06
CA TYR A 32 13.14 -6.22 -1.58
C TYR A 32 13.08 -5.93 -3.08
N LYS A 33 13.55 -4.77 -3.49
CA LYS A 33 13.53 -4.33 -4.90
C LYS A 33 14.92 -4.08 -5.43
N THR A 34 15.26 -4.75 -6.52
CA THR A 34 16.49 -4.51 -7.28
C THR A 34 16.32 -3.49 -8.41
N GLY A 35 15.08 -3.19 -8.78
CA GLY A 35 14.72 -2.22 -9.80
C GLY A 35 14.13 -0.92 -9.24
N ALA A 36 13.59 -0.09 -10.12
CA ALA A 36 12.92 1.15 -9.75
C ALA A 36 11.68 0.87 -8.88
N ILE A 37 11.52 1.64 -7.82
CA ILE A 37 10.39 1.58 -6.91
C ILE A 37 9.37 2.63 -7.34
N ASP A 38 8.14 2.20 -7.65
CA ASP A 38 6.98 3.08 -7.83
C ASP A 38 6.08 2.93 -6.60
N ASP A 39 6.23 3.83 -5.64
CA ASP A 39 5.47 3.92 -4.40
C ASP A 39 4.55 5.15 -4.37
N SER A 40 4.13 5.62 -5.54
CA SER A 40 3.25 6.77 -5.66
C SER A 40 1.83 6.47 -5.20
N ALA A 41 1.18 7.44 -4.55
CA ALA A 41 -0.23 7.34 -4.17
C ALA A 41 -1.14 7.09 -5.38
N VAL A 42 -0.80 7.63 -6.55
CA VAL A 42 -1.52 7.41 -7.81
C VAL A 42 -1.42 5.96 -8.27
N ALA A 43 -0.24 5.33 -8.18
CA ALA A 43 -0.07 3.92 -8.54
C ALA A 43 -0.89 2.99 -7.64
N TYR A 44 -0.96 3.32 -6.35
CA TYR A 44 -1.79 2.62 -5.39
C TYR A 44 -3.28 2.83 -5.67
N TYR A 45 -3.72 4.08 -5.81
CA TYR A 45 -5.12 4.42 -6.12
C TYR A 45 -5.65 3.72 -7.37
N THR A 46 -4.83 3.64 -8.42
CA THR A 46 -5.20 3.00 -9.69
C THR A 46 -5.15 1.47 -9.67
N GLY A 47 -4.81 0.87 -8.54
CA GLY A 47 -4.72 -0.58 -8.36
C GLY A 47 -3.47 -1.22 -8.97
N ARG A 48 -2.52 -0.43 -9.49
CA ARG A 48 -1.28 -0.96 -10.09
C ARG A 48 -0.26 -1.45 -9.06
N LYS A 49 -0.33 -0.93 -7.84
CA LYS A 49 0.60 -1.21 -6.74
C LYS A 49 -0.16 -1.36 -5.42
N ILE A 50 -0.92 -2.42 -5.28
CA ILE A 50 -1.71 -2.72 -4.07
C ILE A 50 -1.24 -4.00 -3.35
N GLN A 51 -0.22 -4.68 -3.87
CA GLN A 51 0.20 -5.99 -3.39
C GLN A 51 0.61 -5.96 -1.92
N MET A 52 1.39 -4.98 -1.51
CA MET A 52 1.91 -4.89 -0.15
C MET A 52 0.80 -4.64 0.87
N GLU A 53 -0.14 -3.78 0.52
CA GLU A 53 -1.27 -3.45 1.36
C GLU A 53 -2.28 -4.61 1.43
N LEU A 54 -2.46 -5.36 0.35
CA LEU A 54 -3.23 -6.61 0.38
C LEU A 54 -2.57 -7.65 1.29
N TYR A 55 -1.25 -7.83 1.20
CA TYR A 55 -0.53 -8.69 2.13
C TYR A 55 -0.71 -8.24 3.57
N MET A 56 -0.64 -6.93 3.82
CA MET A 56 -0.85 -6.36 5.14
C MET A 56 -2.27 -6.65 5.64
N SER A 57 -3.30 -6.49 4.80
CA SER A 57 -4.69 -6.71 5.19
C SER A 57 -4.96 -8.16 5.61
N GLU A 58 -4.29 -9.12 4.94
CA GLU A 58 -4.45 -10.55 5.22
C GLU A 58 -3.61 -11.03 6.43
N LEU A 59 -2.39 -10.49 6.58
CA LEU A 59 -1.43 -10.99 7.56
C LEU A 59 -1.44 -10.25 8.91
N LYS A 60 -2.05 -9.08 8.97
CA LYS A 60 -2.04 -8.29 10.22
C LYS A 60 -2.73 -9.02 11.38
N GLY A 61 -3.78 -9.83 11.09
CA GLY A 61 -4.64 -10.40 12.13
C GLY A 61 -5.24 -9.30 12.99
N GLU A 62 -5.11 -9.41 14.31
CA GLU A 62 -5.52 -8.39 15.29
C GLU A 62 -4.49 -7.28 15.49
N ARG A 63 -3.27 -7.42 14.91
CA ARG A 63 -2.21 -6.44 15.06
C ARG A 63 -2.50 -5.17 14.26
N ILE A 64 -1.87 -4.09 14.70
CA ILE A 64 -1.98 -2.78 14.07
C ILE A 64 -0.95 -2.68 12.95
N PRO A 65 -1.35 -2.30 11.73
CA PRO A 65 -0.41 -2.03 10.65
C PRO A 65 0.54 -0.88 11.01
N ALA A 66 1.85 -1.15 10.99
CA ALA A 66 2.88 -0.15 11.25
C ALA A 66 3.50 0.42 9.98
N GLY A 67 3.54 -0.34 8.90
CA GLY A 67 4.07 0.15 7.63
C GLY A 67 4.15 -0.90 6.54
N VAL A 68 4.16 -0.44 5.30
CA VAL A 68 4.41 -1.22 4.09
C VAL A 68 5.57 -0.58 3.34
N PHE A 69 6.65 -1.31 3.13
CA PHE A 69 7.91 -0.74 2.67
C PHE A 69 8.53 -1.54 1.53
N TYR A 70 9.17 -0.82 0.64
CA TYR A 70 10.13 -1.35 -0.32
C TYR A 70 11.54 -1.05 0.15
N PHE A 71 12.39 -2.07 0.20
CA PHE A 71 13.80 -1.93 0.51
C PHE A 71 14.61 -1.96 -0.79
N PRO A 72 15.38 -0.90 -1.12
CA PRO A 72 16.21 -0.88 -2.31
C PRO A 72 17.42 -1.81 -2.13
N ALA A 73 17.38 -2.96 -2.80
CA ALA A 73 18.43 -3.99 -2.73
C ALA A 73 19.45 -3.91 -3.88
N SER A 74 19.40 -2.85 -4.69
CA SER A 74 20.34 -2.70 -5.82
C SER A 74 21.73 -2.31 -5.33
N VAL A 75 22.75 -2.99 -5.87
CA VAL A 75 24.15 -2.86 -5.48
C VAL A 75 24.92 -2.08 -6.56
N SER A 76 24.68 -0.76 -6.70
CA SER A 76 25.63 0.10 -7.39
C SER A 76 26.45 0.85 -6.33
N TYR A 77 27.78 0.76 -6.39
CA TYR A 77 28.62 1.56 -5.51
C TYR A 77 28.58 3.02 -5.96
N LYS A 78 28.15 3.91 -5.07
CA LYS A 78 28.32 5.34 -5.22
C LYS A 78 28.89 5.88 -3.91
N GLU A 79 29.91 6.65 -4.02
CA GLU A 79 30.57 7.30 -2.90
C GLU A 79 29.62 8.38 -2.32
N ASN A 80 29.42 8.37 -0.99
CA ASN A 80 28.64 9.40 -0.25
C ASN A 80 27.13 9.47 -0.50
N GLU A 81 26.43 8.38 -0.78
CA GLU A 81 24.96 8.38 -0.77
C GLU A 81 24.39 8.14 0.65
N GLU A 82 24.13 9.21 1.38
CA GLU A 82 23.32 9.15 2.60
C GLU A 82 21.90 8.65 2.28
N GLY A 83 21.37 7.74 3.10
CA GLY A 83 20.00 7.23 2.96
C GLY A 83 19.75 6.23 1.84
N ARG A 84 20.81 5.71 1.20
CA ARG A 84 20.71 4.74 0.11
C ARG A 84 19.90 3.48 0.44
N PHE A 85 19.99 3.01 1.68
CA PHE A 85 19.27 1.83 2.16
C PHE A 85 18.00 2.18 2.93
N ARG A 86 17.56 3.44 2.82
CA ARG A 86 16.30 3.87 3.45
C ARG A 86 15.12 3.24 2.73
N MET A 87 14.24 2.61 3.49
CA MET A 87 13.01 2.04 2.98
C MET A 87 12.09 3.14 2.43
N GLN A 88 11.36 2.83 1.36
CA GLN A 88 10.36 3.70 0.74
C GLN A 88 9.00 3.05 0.91
N GLY A 89 7.96 3.84 1.08
CA GLY A 89 6.61 3.33 1.26
C GLY A 89 5.76 4.20 2.18
N PHE A 90 4.75 3.58 2.79
CA PHE A 90 3.76 4.25 3.62
C PHE A 90 3.77 3.67 5.03
N MET A 91 3.50 4.51 6.04
CA MET A 91 3.55 4.06 7.42
C MET A 91 2.56 4.76 8.34
N ASN A 92 2.25 4.07 9.42
CA ASN A 92 1.62 4.60 10.61
C ASN A 92 2.61 5.50 11.35
N GLY A 93 2.25 6.77 11.53
CA GLY A 93 3.05 7.79 12.20
C GLY A 93 2.78 7.91 13.71
N SER A 94 2.00 7.00 14.31
CA SER A 94 1.86 7.00 15.77
C SER A 94 3.21 6.78 16.42
N GLU A 95 3.47 7.51 17.51
CA GLU A 95 4.75 7.49 18.20
C GLU A 95 5.20 6.08 18.56
N GLU A 96 4.29 5.27 19.04
CA GLU A 96 4.57 3.90 19.44
C GLU A 96 4.96 3.01 18.23
N ALA A 97 4.27 3.13 17.09
CA ALA A 97 4.61 2.39 15.88
C ALA A 97 5.99 2.78 15.34
N VAL A 98 6.33 4.08 15.40
CA VAL A 98 7.64 4.60 15.00
C VAL A 98 8.75 4.07 15.90
N LEU A 99 8.58 4.14 17.22
CA LEU A 99 9.57 3.65 18.20
C LEU A 99 9.75 2.13 18.16
N CYS A 100 8.68 1.37 17.93
CA CYS A 100 8.78 -0.07 17.70
C CYS A 100 9.61 -0.41 16.45
N GLY A 101 9.60 0.46 15.45
CA GLY A 101 10.30 0.26 14.19
C GLY A 101 11.79 0.62 14.25
N ASP A 102 12.13 1.65 15.01
CA ASP A 102 13.48 2.19 15.10
C ASP A 102 13.83 2.54 16.54
N THR A 103 14.59 1.67 17.17
CA THR A 103 15.02 1.81 18.58
C THR A 103 16.13 2.86 18.75
N THR A 104 16.68 3.40 17.67
CA THR A 104 17.66 4.50 17.75
C THR A 104 16.99 5.85 17.99
N LEU A 105 15.69 5.94 17.73
CA LEU A 105 14.89 7.12 18.05
C LEU A 105 14.59 7.18 19.53
N SER A 106 14.61 8.39 20.09
CA SER A 106 14.30 8.64 21.50
C SER A 106 13.31 9.78 21.64
N LYS A 107 12.41 9.66 22.62
CA LYS A 107 11.49 10.74 22.99
C LYS A 107 12.21 12.01 23.45
N ASP A 108 13.38 11.84 24.01
CA ASP A 108 14.20 12.95 24.53
C ASP A 108 14.95 13.71 23.44
N ASN A 109 15.08 13.13 22.24
CA ASN A 109 15.68 13.78 21.07
C ASN A 109 14.76 13.80 19.84
N PRO A 110 13.75 14.68 19.86
CA PRO A 110 12.69 14.69 18.85
C PRO A 110 13.11 15.22 17.47
N LYS A 111 14.36 15.60 17.28
CA LYS A 111 14.89 16.07 15.98
C LYS A 111 15.52 14.93 15.17
N VAL A 112 15.69 13.76 15.75
CA VAL A 112 16.29 12.62 15.06
C VAL A 112 15.26 12.00 14.14
N THR A 113 15.54 12.01 12.85
CA THR A 113 14.78 11.28 11.83
C THR A 113 15.29 9.86 11.76
N SER A 114 14.42 8.91 11.45
CA SER A 114 14.85 7.53 11.18
C SER A 114 15.76 7.48 9.94
N GLU A 115 16.86 6.74 10.04
CA GLU A 115 17.71 6.41 8.90
C GLU A 115 17.12 5.27 8.05
N PHE A 116 16.15 4.52 8.60
CA PHE A 116 15.62 3.31 7.98
C PHE A 116 14.32 3.54 7.22
N PHE A 117 13.47 4.47 7.65
CA PHE A 117 12.16 4.72 7.03
C PHE A 117 11.75 6.21 7.09
N PRO A 118 10.71 6.62 6.31
CA PRO A 118 10.38 8.04 6.12
C PRO A 118 9.63 8.67 7.30
N SER A 119 10.12 8.50 8.54
CA SER A 119 9.50 9.08 9.73
C SER A 119 10.47 9.71 10.70
N ALA A 120 9.95 10.61 11.53
CA ALA A 120 10.57 11.16 12.72
C ALA A 120 9.51 11.33 13.81
N LEU A 121 9.92 11.31 15.08
CA LEU A 121 9.01 11.42 16.23
C LEU A 121 8.19 12.72 16.31
N LYS A 122 8.59 13.77 15.60
CA LYS A 122 7.91 15.07 15.57
C LYS A 122 7.36 15.46 14.20
N ASN A 123 7.39 14.57 13.24
CA ASN A 123 6.75 14.88 11.96
C ASN A 123 5.23 14.90 12.17
N SER A 124 4.61 15.95 11.66
CA SER A 124 3.16 15.94 11.50
C SER A 124 2.76 14.64 10.80
N PRO A 125 1.81 13.87 11.32
CA PRO A 125 1.34 12.64 10.71
C PRO A 125 0.75 12.84 9.30
N ASN A 126 0.58 14.06 8.85
CA ASN A 126 -0.01 14.42 7.57
C ASN A 126 0.99 14.65 6.45
N THR A 127 2.08 13.90 6.40
CA THR A 127 2.89 13.82 5.18
C THR A 127 2.28 12.80 4.23
N THR A 128 2.56 12.93 2.93
CA THR A 128 2.06 11.98 1.92
C THR A 128 2.49 10.53 2.14
N ARG A 129 3.38 10.23 3.09
CA ARG A 129 3.91 8.89 3.38
C ARG A 129 3.70 8.43 4.82
N VAL A 130 3.46 9.36 5.72
CA VAL A 130 3.27 9.11 7.15
C VAL A 130 1.88 9.58 7.54
N MET A 131 1.04 8.68 8.01
CA MET A 131 -0.36 8.90 8.30
C MET A 131 -0.66 8.63 9.77
N GLU A 132 -1.70 9.26 10.33
CA GLU A 132 -2.27 8.84 11.60
C GLU A 132 -2.71 7.38 11.54
N GLU A 133 -2.72 6.69 12.69
CA GLU A 133 -2.98 5.26 12.76
C GLU A 133 -4.29 4.85 12.09
N GLU A 134 -5.37 5.56 12.36
CA GLU A 134 -6.68 5.26 11.77
C GLU A 134 -6.66 5.50 10.25
N THR A 135 -6.09 6.62 9.81
CA THR A 135 -5.93 6.94 8.39
C THR A 135 -5.09 5.90 7.66
N PHE A 136 -4.00 5.42 8.27
CA PHE A 136 -3.17 4.38 7.68
C PHE A 136 -3.90 3.04 7.59
N ARG A 137 -4.72 2.72 8.58
CA ARG A 137 -5.55 1.52 8.57
C ARG A 137 -6.58 1.55 7.43
N ASP A 138 -7.29 2.68 7.28
CA ASP A 138 -8.23 2.88 6.16
C ASP A 138 -7.51 2.88 4.81
N PHE A 139 -6.31 3.47 4.73
CA PHE A 139 -5.48 3.41 3.53
C PHE A 139 -5.14 1.97 3.13
N VAL A 140 -4.74 1.12 4.07
CA VAL A 140 -4.49 -0.30 3.80
C VAL A 140 -5.77 -1.01 3.33
N ASP A 141 -6.90 -0.74 3.95
CA ASP A 141 -8.20 -1.33 3.61
C ASP A 141 -8.69 -0.95 2.19
N TYR A 142 -8.17 0.14 1.59
CA TYR A 142 -8.45 0.50 0.21
C TYR A 142 -8.04 -0.59 -0.78
N SER A 143 -6.93 -1.28 -0.54
CA SER A 143 -6.45 -2.38 -1.38
C SER A 143 -7.48 -3.50 -1.51
N VAL A 144 -8.14 -3.85 -0.40
CA VAL A 144 -9.21 -4.86 -0.37
C VAL A 144 -10.42 -4.41 -1.20
N HIS A 145 -10.76 -3.11 -1.13
CA HIS A 145 -11.83 -2.57 -1.95
C HIS A 145 -11.53 -2.71 -3.44
N VAL A 146 -10.33 -2.33 -3.87
CA VAL A 146 -9.89 -2.44 -5.28
C VAL A 146 -9.87 -3.89 -5.74
N ALA A 147 -9.34 -4.80 -4.91
CA ALA A 147 -9.30 -6.22 -5.23
C ALA A 147 -10.71 -6.82 -5.40
N ARG A 148 -11.64 -6.50 -4.49
CA ARG A 148 -13.04 -6.94 -4.58
C ARG A 148 -13.73 -6.42 -5.82
N GLN A 149 -13.54 -5.13 -6.14
CA GLN A 149 -14.09 -4.54 -7.35
C GLN A 149 -13.58 -5.28 -8.60
N GLY A 150 -12.27 -5.52 -8.70
CA GLY A 150 -11.69 -6.26 -9.81
C GLY A 150 -12.24 -7.70 -9.93
N CYS A 151 -12.38 -8.40 -8.81
CA CYS A 151 -12.98 -9.74 -8.78
C CYS A 151 -14.46 -9.72 -9.23
N GLN A 152 -15.21 -8.70 -8.85
CA GLN A 152 -16.61 -8.54 -9.25
C GLN A 152 -16.72 -8.26 -10.75
N GLU A 153 -15.92 -7.34 -11.29
CA GLU A 153 -15.86 -7.04 -12.73
C GLU A 153 -15.52 -8.29 -13.54
N LEU A 154 -14.57 -9.11 -13.07
CA LEU A 154 -14.25 -10.40 -13.71
C LEU A 154 -15.42 -11.38 -13.70
N LYS A 155 -16.14 -11.51 -12.57
CA LYS A 155 -17.32 -12.38 -12.45
C LYS A 155 -18.48 -11.94 -13.37
N GLU A 156 -18.61 -10.65 -13.58
CA GLU A 156 -19.60 -10.04 -14.47
C GLU A 156 -19.20 -10.12 -15.95
N GLY A 157 -18.02 -10.65 -16.25
CA GLY A 157 -17.52 -10.80 -17.62
C GLY A 157 -17.01 -9.50 -18.24
N PHE A 158 -16.60 -8.53 -17.43
CA PHE A 158 -15.99 -7.29 -17.92
C PHE A 158 -14.61 -7.57 -18.52
N ILE A 159 -14.49 -7.42 -19.85
CA ILE A 159 -13.27 -7.70 -20.63
C ILE A 159 -12.77 -6.48 -21.42
N ALA A 160 -13.39 -5.32 -21.25
CA ALA A 160 -13.01 -4.13 -22.01
C ALA A 160 -11.58 -3.65 -21.66
N ALA A 161 -10.80 -3.38 -22.69
CA ALA A 161 -9.48 -2.77 -22.51
C ALA A 161 -9.62 -1.27 -22.13
N THR A 162 -9.32 -0.95 -20.88
CA THR A 162 -9.43 0.41 -20.35
C THR A 162 -8.09 0.88 -19.74
N PRO A 163 -7.03 1.04 -20.56
CA PRO A 163 -5.71 1.39 -20.06
C PRO A 163 -5.67 2.82 -19.52
N TYR A 164 -4.73 3.08 -18.62
CA TYR A 164 -4.32 4.45 -18.30
C TYR A 164 -3.42 5.01 -19.40
N GLU A 165 -3.52 6.33 -19.61
CA GLU A 165 -2.74 7.03 -20.61
C GLU A 165 -1.22 6.77 -20.45
N GLY A 166 -0.53 6.53 -21.55
CA GLY A 166 0.91 6.25 -21.55
C GLY A 166 1.34 4.85 -21.09
N LYS A 167 0.43 3.99 -20.58
CA LYS A 167 0.82 2.67 -20.03
C LYS A 167 0.90 1.55 -21.06
N CYS A 168 0.41 1.77 -22.28
CA CYS A 168 0.41 0.76 -23.35
C CYS A 168 1.82 0.47 -23.92
N GLY A 169 2.74 1.43 -23.85
CA GLY A 169 4.07 1.30 -24.48
C GLY A 169 4.94 0.16 -23.91
N SER A 170 4.75 -0.20 -22.65
CA SER A 170 5.46 -1.30 -21.96
C SER A 170 4.58 -2.52 -21.68
N CYS A 171 3.36 -2.54 -22.22
CA CYS A 171 2.40 -3.61 -21.94
C CYS A 171 2.76 -4.89 -22.68
N LYS A 172 2.90 -6.00 -21.95
CA LYS A 172 3.18 -7.32 -22.52
C LYS A 172 2.08 -7.83 -23.46
N TYR A 173 0.85 -7.33 -23.31
CA TYR A 173 -0.34 -7.74 -24.08
C TYR A 173 -0.67 -6.78 -25.22
N GLY A 174 0.20 -5.78 -25.52
CA GLY A 174 -0.05 -4.77 -26.55
C GLY A 174 -0.39 -5.32 -27.92
N GLY A 175 0.24 -6.45 -28.31
CA GLY A 175 0.00 -7.10 -29.61
C GLY A 175 -1.33 -7.86 -29.73
N MET A 176 -2.00 -8.19 -28.62
CA MET A 176 -3.23 -9.01 -28.63
C MET A 176 -4.43 -8.29 -27.97
N CYS A 177 -4.20 -7.17 -27.30
CA CYS A 177 -5.22 -6.46 -26.53
C CYS A 177 -6.31 -5.80 -27.40
N GLY A 178 -6.00 -5.45 -28.65
CA GLY A 178 -6.95 -4.79 -29.58
C GLY A 178 -7.31 -3.34 -29.19
N PHE A 179 -6.67 -2.77 -28.17
CA PHE A 179 -6.93 -1.38 -27.79
C PHE A 179 -6.49 -0.42 -28.90
N ASN A 180 -7.44 0.40 -29.36
CA ASN A 180 -7.20 1.45 -30.36
C ASN A 180 -7.50 2.84 -29.76
N LYS A 181 -6.49 3.70 -29.74
CA LYS A 181 -6.61 5.09 -29.24
C LYS A 181 -7.59 5.95 -30.02
N GLU A 182 -7.85 5.62 -31.28
CA GLU A 182 -8.78 6.36 -32.16
C GLU A 182 -10.24 6.08 -31.78
N SER A 183 -10.53 4.87 -31.30
CA SER A 183 -11.88 4.42 -30.94
C SER A 183 -12.15 4.39 -29.42
N CYS A 184 -11.10 4.39 -28.60
CA CYS A 184 -11.22 4.25 -27.16
C CYS A 184 -10.40 5.33 -26.44
N THR A 185 -11.04 6.06 -25.53
CA THR A 185 -10.36 7.05 -24.71
C THR A 185 -9.66 6.39 -23.51
N PRO A 186 -8.33 6.52 -23.36
CA PRO A 186 -7.66 6.00 -22.18
C PRO A 186 -8.07 6.76 -20.92
N ARG A 187 -8.00 6.08 -19.78
CA ARG A 187 -8.23 6.69 -18.48
C ARG A 187 -7.07 7.64 -18.15
N LYS A 188 -7.38 8.81 -17.57
CA LYS A 188 -6.38 9.75 -17.07
C LYS A 188 -6.03 9.43 -15.63
N GLU A 189 -4.76 9.50 -15.27
CA GLU A 189 -4.32 9.46 -13.88
C GLU A 189 -4.55 10.84 -13.25
N ASN A 190 -5.43 10.92 -12.27
CA ASN A 190 -5.62 12.14 -11.48
C ASN A 190 -4.67 12.12 -10.28
N THR A 191 -4.14 13.29 -9.92
CA THR A 191 -3.37 13.44 -8.69
C THR A 191 -4.31 13.19 -7.50
N ILE A 192 -3.89 12.32 -6.60
CA ILE A 192 -4.62 11.98 -5.38
C ILE A 192 -3.60 11.80 -4.25
N ASP A 193 -3.95 12.24 -3.06
CA ASP A 193 -3.15 12.02 -1.87
C ASP A 193 -3.63 10.80 -1.05
N THR A 194 -2.85 10.39 -0.10
CA THR A 194 -3.12 9.22 0.74
C THR A 194 -4.31 9.41 1.66
N THR A 195 -4.58 10.64 2.09
CA THR A 195 -5.74 10.96 2.95
C THR A 195 -7.05 10.78 2.19
N ALA A 196 -7.12 11.29 0.96
CA ALA A 196 -8.29 11.11 0.11
C ALA A 196 -8.54 9.62 -0.21
N ILE A 197 -7.48 8.83 -0.41
CA ILE A 197 -7.61 7.37 -0.61
C ILE A 197 -8.21 6.71 0.64
N ALA A 198 -7.72 7.04 1.84
CA ALA A 198 -8.24 6.52 3.09
C ALA A 198 -9.71 6.90 3.32
N GLU A 199 -10.10 8.14 3.02
CA GLU A 199 -11.49 8.57 3.10
C GLU A 199 -12.42 7.81 2.15
N ILE A 200 -11.97 7.51 0.93
CA ILE A 200 -12.72 6.68 -0.02
C ILE A 200 -12.94 5.29 0.58
N ALA A 201 -11.90 4.67 1.14
CA ALA A 201 -12.00 3.35 1.76
C ALA A 201 -13.00 3.34 2.92
N ARG A 202 -12.93 4.32 3.81
CA ARG A 202 -13.85 4.48 4.95
C ARG A 202 -15.29 4.60 4.50
N LYS A 203 -15.59 5.49 3.55
CA LYS A 203 -16.95 5.66 3.01
C LYS A 203 -17.47 4.37 2.38
N LYS A 204 -16.65 3.62 1.66
CA LYS A 204 -17.04 2.33 1.06
C LYS A 204 -17.32 1.27 2.11
N LYS A 205 -16.57 1.25 3.20
CA LYS A 205 -16.79 0.34 4.33
C LYS A 205 -18.11 0.64 5.05
N GLU A 206 -18.41 1.90 5.29
CA GLU A 206 -19.68 2.36 5.89
C GLU A 206 -20.89 1.97 5.03
N LEU A 207 -20.84 2.24 3.73
CA LEU A 207 -21.91 1.88 2.79
C LEU A 207 -22.18 0.38 2.78
N ARG A 208 -21.13 -0.44 2.81
CA ARG A 208 -21.25 -1.89 2.85
C ARG A 208 -21.88 -2.38 4.16
N GLN A 209 -21.50 -1.81 5.29
CA GLN A 209 -22.13 -2.14 6.58
C GLN A 209 -23.62 -1.80 6.60
N MET A 210 -24.00 -0.67 6.00
CA MET A 210 -25.41 -0.28 5.86
C MET A 210 -26.18 -1.28 4.99
N GLN A 211 -25.64 -1.72 3.85
CA GLN A 211 -26.28 -2.73 2.99
C GLN A 211 -26.50 -4.05 3.72
N ILE A 212 -25.48 -4.57 4.39
CA ILE A 212 -25.58 -5.81 5.18
C ILE A 212 -26.64 -5.65 6.28
N THR A 213 -26.73 -4.49 6.93
CA THR A 213 -27.72 -4.23 7.97
C THR A 213 -29.14 -4.21 7.42
N VAL A 214 -29.35 -3.70 6.21
CA VAL A 214 -30.65 -3.71 5.53
C VAL A 214 -31.04 -5.14 5.18
N GLU A 215 -30.17 -5.89 4.52
CA GLU A 215 -30.42 -7.30 4.15
C GLU A 215 -30.76 -8.18 5.35
N LEU A 216 -30.11 -7.95 6.51
CA LEU A 216 -30.42 -8.69 7.75
C LEU A 216 -31.75 -8.27 8.41
N ARG A 217 -32.30 -7.11 8.09
CA ARG A 217 -33.61 -6.66 8.61
C ARG A 217 -34.77 -7.19 7.77
N ASP A 218 -34.50 -7.56 6.52
CA ASP A 218 -35.47 -8.07 5.56
C ASP A 218 -35.57 -9.63 5.58
N LEU A 219 -34.78 -10.28 6.45
CA LEU A 219 -34.81 -11.73 6.79
C LEU A 219 -35.55 -11.97 8.09
#